data_87f8392449403681a73a5413baf20974
#
_entry.id   87f8392449403681a73a5413baf20974
#
_cell.length_a   1.000
_cell.length_b   1.000
_cell.length_c   1.000
_cell.angle_alpha   90.00
_cell.angle_beta   90.00
_cell.angle_gamma   90.00
#
_symmetry.space_group_name_H-M   'P 1'
#
loop_
_entity.id
_entity.type
_entity.pdbx_description
1 polymer ?
#
loop_
_entity_poly.entity_id
_entity_poly.type
_entity_poly.pdbx_seq_one_letter_code
_entity_poly.pdbx_strand_id
1 'polypeptide(L)'
;LVADVPCFTYAYCTFLSKCLKLCPSMAVLVTSSASNKEVSSNVWRLGATDYLLKPYRPDWLVAAVHVILAKPGGDAQESRMDWRRERSVRWIGENLRAYKYKKCIQATREYVDSLYDSLDNAQEIADGMLAFAAGVVGLTGDYGPTCAFDAKTYLGRASFRFEQVQLGYRYDAYAVFERLVGRLFDLVEKEGLSGVSPMQRIVTKLDRSVHVDFTLVEAAEYASMSPSYFSKYFKRETGMSFVNYMTENKLEYAKLMLTESGVSIAVIARELSYNGANYFSKVFKKNVGITPSEYREQNGSHRRLSLD
;
A
#
# COMPACT_ATOMS: atom_id res chain seq x y z
N LEU A 1 22.99 0.61 13.51
CA LEU A 1 23.22 -0.45 12.52
C LEU A 1 22.39 -0.17 11.26
N VAL A 2 23.03 -0.12 10.12
CA VAL A 2 22.32 -0.20 8.82
C VAL A 2 22.48 -1.62 8.30
N ALA A 3 21.36 -2.33 8.15
CA ALA A 3 21.34 -3.73 7.72
C ALA A 3 20.69 -3.82 6.33
N ASP A 4 21.46 -4.19 5.31
CA ASP A 4 20.93 -4.47 3.97
C ASP A 4 20.45 -5.91 3.90
N VAL A 5 19.14 -6.08 3.70
CA VAL A 5 18.47 -7.38 3.72
C VAL A 5 17.79 -7.62 2.38
N PRO A 6 18.43 -8.35 1.47
CA PRO A 6 17.86 -8.58 0.13
C PRO A 6 16.59 -9.44 0.17
N CYS A 7 16.51 -10.37 1.14
CA CYS A 7 15.32 -11.16 1.44
C CYS A 7 15.30 -11.53 2.93
N PHE A 8 14.09 -11.63 3.52
CA PHE A 8 13.94 -12.03 4.91
C PHE A 8 14.01 -13.56 5.03
N THR A 9 15.21 -14.05 5.31
CA THR A 9 15.43 -15.45 5.67
C THR A 9 15.47 -15.61 7.18
N TYR A 10 15.26 -16.82 7.69
CA TYR A 10 15.41 -17.16 9.11
C TYR A 10 16.78 -16.73 9.67
N ALA A 11 17.84 -16.82 8.86
CA ALA A 11 19.17 -16.39 9.25
C ALA A 11 19.26 -14.89 9.55
N TYR A 12 18.67 -14.03 8.71
CA TYR A 12 18.63 -12.58 8.94
C TYR A 12 17.81 -12.21 10.17
N CYS A 13 16.65 -12.83 10.35
CA CYS A 13 15.82 -12.62 11.53
C CYS A 13 16.58 -12.98 12.81
N THR A 14 17.26 -14.13 12.80
CA THR A 14 18.08 -14.59 13.94
C THR A 14 19.26 -13.65 14.22
N PHE A 15 19.92 -13.16 13.16
CA PHE A 15 21.03 -12.21 13.29
C PHE A 15 20.55 -10.89 13.93
N LEU A 16 19.50 -10.25 13.39
CA LEU A 16 18.97 -9.00 13.93
C LEU A 16 18.49 -9.15 15.38
N SER A 17 17.79 -10.25 15.70
CA SER A 17 17.36 -10.55 17.06
C SER A 17 18.56 -10.70 18.03
N LYS A 18 19.65 -11.33 17.61
CA LYS A 18 20.87 -11.45 18.43
C LYS A 18 21.53 -10.10 18.64
N CYS A 19 21.64 -9.27 17.58
CA CYS A 19 22.19 -7.92 17.68
C CYS A 19 21.42 -7.07 18.69
N LEU A 20 20.10 -7.05 18.62
CA LEU A 20 19.24 -6.29 19.54
C LEU A 20 19.26 -6.83 20.97
N LYS A 21 19.44 -8.15 21.17
CA LYS A 21 19.65 -8.73 22.52
C LYS A 21 20.98 -8.34 23.12
N LEU A 22 22.04 -8.24 22.32
CA LEU A 22 23.36 -7.83 22.79
C LEU A 22 23.46 -6.33 23.07
N CYS A 23 22.75 -5.53 22.28
CA CYS A 23 22.70 -4.07 22.39
C CYS A 23 21.24 -3.57 22.29
N PRO A 24 20.46 -3.59 23.39
CA PRO A 24 19.05 -3.19 23.37
C PRO A 24 18.81 -1.73 22.96
N SER A 25 19.80 -0.86 23.18
CA SER A 25 19.74 0.56 22.78
C SER A 25 20.19 0.82 21.33
N MET A 26 20.54 -0.23 20.58
CA MET A 26 21.03 -0.09 19.22
C MET A 26 19.89 0.26 18.27
N ALA A 27 19.99 1.41 17.61
CA ALA A 27 19.09 1.76 16.53
C ALA A 27 19.41 0.94 15.26
N VAL A 28 18.41 0.33 14.66
CA VAL A 28 18.56 -0.52 13.47
C VAL A 28 17.72 0.05 12.33
N LEU A 29 18.40 0.48 11.26
CA LEU A 29 17.79 0.81 9.98
C LEU A 29 17.95 -0.37 9.03
N VAL A 30 16.84 -0.90 8.54
CA VAL A 30 16.85 -1.99 7.54
C VAL A 30 16.65 -1.42 6.16
N THR A 31 17.42 -1.89 5.16
CA THR A 31 17.19 -1.60 3.74
C THR A 31 16.92 -2.89 2.99
N SER A 32 15.96 -2.90 2.06
CA SER A 32 15.61 -4.11 1.31
C SER A 32 15.14 -3.80 -0.10
N SER A 33 15.36 -4.75 -1.03
CA SER A 33 14.76 -4.74 -2.37
C SER A 33 13.41 -5.44 -2.43
N ALA A 34 13.09 -6.24 -1.41
CA ALA A 34 11.84 -6.97 -1.34
C ALA A 34 10.71 -6.05 -0.87
N SER A 35 9.67 -5.92 -1.69
CA SER A 35 8.53 -5.05 -1.48
C SER A 35 7.27 -5.80 -1.03
N ASN A 36 7.44 -6.95 -0.37
CA ASN A 36 6.31 -7.69 0.14
C ASN A 36 6.04 -7.35 1.61
N LYS A 37 4.79 -7.55 2.02
CA LYS A 37 4.28 -7.29 3.36
C LYS A 37 5.00 -8.10 4.44
N GLU A 38 5.46 -9.31 4.13
CA GLU A 38 6.22 -10.15 5.06
C GLU A 38 7.51 -9.46 5.50
N VAL A 39 8.12 -8.68 4.59
CA VAL A 39 9.35 -7.93 4.90
C VAL A 39 9.06 -6.80 5.87
N SER A 40 8.09 -5.94 5.59
CA SER A 40 7.79 -4.79 6.47
C SER A 40 7.31 -5.25 7.84
N SER A 41 6.36 -6.18 7.92
CA SER A 41 5.87 -6.71 9.21
C SER A 41 6.96 -7.41 10.03
N ASN A 42 7.84 -8.16 9.38
CA ASN A 42 8.95 -8.84 10.10
C ASN A 42 10.00 -7.86 10.61
N VAL A 43 10.30 -6.80 9.86
CA VAL A 43 11.23 -5.74 10.27
C VAL A 43 10.81 -5.13 11.61
N TRP A 44 9.55 -4.73 11.71
CA TRP A 44 9.02 -4.11 12.93
C TRP A 44 8.95 -5.09 14.11
N ARG A 45 8.50 -6.34 13.87
CA ARG A 45 8.47 -7.39 14.90
C ARG A 45 9.84 -7.73 15.46
N LEU A 46 10.89 -7.53 14.69
CA LEU A 46 12.27 -7.72 15.11
C LEU A 46 12.85 -6.53 15.88
N GLY A 47 12.09 -5.42 16.00
CA GLY A 47 12.53 -4.23 16.74
C GLY A 47 13.41 -3.28 15.92
N ALA A 48 13.33 -3.30 14.58
CA ALA A 48 14.01 -2.32 13.77
C ALA A 48 13.46 -0.90 14.05
N THR A 49 14.34 0.08 13.99
CA THR A 49 13.98 1.48 14.26
C THR A 49 13.34 2.14 13.06
N ASP A 50 13.81 1.81 11.85
CA ASP A 50 13.20 2.23 10.58
C ASP A 50 13.57 1.30 9.43
N TYR A 51 12.90 1.48 8.27
CA TYR A 51 13.02 0.64 7.09
C TYR A 51 12.99 1.47 5.81
N LEU A 52 13.90 1.19 4.87
CA LEU A 52 13.96 1.81 3.56
C LEU A 52 13.87 0.77 2.44
N LEU A 53 12.89 0.94 1.55
CA LEU A 53 12.75 0.10 0.37
C LEU A 53 13.61 0.60 -0.78
N LYS A 54 14.37 -0.29 -1.41
CA LYS A 54 15.15 0.00 -2.62
C LYS A 54 14.26 -0.01 -3.89
N PRO A 55 14.56 0.85 -4.87
CA PRO A 55 15.60 1.87 -4.86
C PRO A 55 15.19 3.09 -4.03
N TYR A 56 16.08 3.60 -3.20
CA TYR A 56 15.90 4.85 -2.45
C TYR A 56 16.96 5.89 -2.87
N ARG A 57 16.64 7.15 -2.66
CA ARG A 57 17.59 8.25 -2.91
C ARG A 57 18.61 8.32 -1.76
N PRO A 58 19.89 8.67 -2.05
CA PRO A 58 20.90 8.76 -1.01
C PRO A 58 20.56 9.73 0.12
N ASP A 59 19.89 10.86 -0.19
CA ASP A 59 19.43 11.84 0.79
C ASP A 59 18.41 11.24 1.79
N TRP A 60 17.61 10.25 1.38
CA TRP A 60 16.68 9.56 2.27
C TRP A 60 17.40 8.67 3.29
N LEU A 61 18.48 8.00 2.88
CA LEU A 61 19.30 7.23 3.83
C LEU A 61 19.92 8.15 4.88
N VAL A 62 20.49 9.26 4.44
CA VAL A 62 21.10 10.25 5.34
C VAL A 62 20.07 10.82 6.30
N ALA A 63 18.91 11.24 5.81
CA ALA A 63 17.84 11.78 6.64
C ALA A 63 17.29 10.74 7.64
N ALA A 64 17.08 9.48 7.23
CA ALA A 64 16.64 8.41 8.13
C ALA A 64 17.67 8.19 9.26
N VAL A 65 18.96 8.17 8.93
CA VAL A 65 20.03 8.04 9.94
C VAL A 65 20.04 9.22 10.91
N HIS A 66 19.88 10.46 10.41
CA HIS A 66 19.82 11.65 11.26
C HIS A 66 18.63 11.58 12.24
N VAL A 67 17.45 11.22 11.76
CA VAL A 67 16.25 11.09 12.61
C VAL A 67 16.40 9.97 13.64
N ILE A 68 17.01 8.86 13.25
CA ILE A 68 17.26 7.71 14.15
C ILE A 68 18.29 8.06 15.24
N LEU A 69 19.28 8.87 14.92
CA LEU A 69 20.34 9.27 15.85
C LEU A 69 19.96 10.48 16.71
N ALA A 70 18.87 11.17 16.42
CA ALA A 70 18.34 12.21 17.31
C ALA A 70 18.02 11.60 18.69
N LYS A 71 18.43 12.31 19.76
CA LYS A 71 18.32 11.78 21.14
C LYS A 71 16.89 11.33 21.48
N PRO A 72 16.70 10.21 22.22
CA PRO A 72 15.39 9.77 22.64
C PRO A 72 14.79 10.74 23.67
N GLY A 73 13.74 11.44 23.25
CA GLY A 73 12.82 12.24 24.03
C GLY A 73 11.44 12.08 23.40
N GLY A 74 10.35 12.49 24.03
CA GLY A 74 9.00 12.44 23.43
C GLY A 74 8.95 12.98 22.01
N ASP A 75 9.74 14.01 21.70
CA ASP A 75 9.90 14.62 20.38
C ASP A 75 10.54 13.69 19.32
N ALA A 76 11.22 12.62 19.73
CA ALA A 76 11.93 11.75 18.77
C ALA A 76 10.99 10.79 18.04
N GLN A 77 9.91 10.34 18.67
CA GLN A 77 8.91 9.49 18.03
C GLN A 77 8.05 10.31 17.06
N GLU A 78 7.65 11.50 17.46
CA GLU A 78 6.94 12.46 16.61
C GLU A 78 7.79 12.82 15.39
N SER A 79 9.06 13.17 15.57
CA SER A 79 10.00 13.46 14.47
C SER A 79 10.17 12.28 13.50
N ARG A 80 10.15 11.03 14.00
CA ARG A 80 10.23 9.83 13.14
C ARG A 80 8.96 9.64 12.32
N MET A 81 7.79 9.85 12.92
CA MET A 81 6.52 9.74 12.22
C MET A 81 6.37 10.83 11.16
N ASP A 82 6.77 12.06 11.46
CA ASP A 82 6.81 13.17 10.51
C ASP A 82 7.73 12.88 9.32
N TRP A 83 8.92 12.39 9.58
CA TRP A 83 9.84 11.97 8.53
C TRP A 83 9.25 10.87 7.62
N ARG A 84 8.63 9.85 8.21
CA ARG A 84 8.00 8.78 7.45
C ARG A 84 6.86 9.31 6.59
N ARG A 85 6.04 10.21 7.15
CA ARG A 85 4.96 10.88 6.44
C ARG A 85 5.48 11.66 5.24
N GLU A 86 6.45 12.55 5.45
CA GLU A 86 7.01 13.38 4.40
C GLU A 86 7.65 12.55 3.28
N ARG A 87 8.39 11.51 3.64
CA ARG A 87 8.97 10.56 2.69
C ARG A 87 7.90 9.89 1.84
N SER A 88 6.85 9.38 2.48
CA SER A 88 5.77 8.69 1.77
C SER A 88 4.97 9.62 0.87
N VAL A 89 4.66 10.83 1.33
CA VAL A 89 3.99 11.87 0.52
C VAL A 89 4.84 12.25 -0.69
N ARG A 90 6.14 12.49 -0.50
CA ARG A 90 7.07 12.81 -1.60
C ARG A 90 7.14 11.68 -2.62
N TRP A 91 7.24 10.43 -2.16
CA TRP A 91 7.25 9.26 -3.04
C TRP A 91 5.94 9.12 -3.83
N ILE A 92 4.81 9.38 -3.20
CA ILE A 92 3.52 9.42 -3.88
C ILE A 92 3.52 10.51 -4.95
N GLY A 93 4.00 11.72 -4.66
CA GLY A 93 4.09 12.82 -5.62
C GLY A 93 4.95 12.48 -6.84
N GLU A 94 6.13 11.89 -6.63
CA GLU A 94 7.01 11.46 -7.71
C GLU A 94 6.37 10.38 -8.59
N ASN A 95 5.70 9.39 -7.99
CA ASN A 95 5.05 8.31 -8.72
C ASN A 95 3.70 8.72 -9.33
N LEU A 96 3.02 9.71 -8.77
CA LEU A 96 1.83 10.33 -9.37
C LEU A 96 2.19 11.03 -10.68
N ARG A 97 3.27 11.84 -10.69
CA ARG A 97 3.79 12.48 -11.93
C ARG A 97 4.23 11.44 -12.97
N ALA A 98 4.77 10.31 -12.53
CA ALA A 98 5.15 9.19 -13.39
C ALA A 98 3.97 8.26 -13.75
N TYR A 99 2.76 8.58 -13.29
CA TYR A 99 1.52 7.83 -13.50
C TYR A 99 1.60 6.35 -13.08
N LYS A 100 2.24 6.06 -11.93
CA LYS A 100 2.48 4.71 -11.40
C LYS A 100 1.59 4.42 -10.19
N TYR A 101 0.33 4.08 -10.43
CA TYR A 101 -0.69 3.88 -9.39
C TYR A 101 -0.27 2.89 -8.30
N LYS A 102 0.15 1.67 -8.66
CA LYS A 102 0.58 0.65 -7.68
C LYS A 102 1.69 1.12 -6.75
N LYS A 103 2.60 1.97 -7.24
CA LYS A 103 3.67 2.53 -6.41
C LYS A 103 3.14 3.51 -5.37
N CYS A 104 2.14 4.31 -5.75
CA CYS A 104 1.47 5.22 -4.81
C CYS A 104 0.70 4.43 -3.74
N ILE A 105 -0.04 3.39 -4.14
CA ILE A 105 -0.78 2.53 -3.21
C ILE A 105 0.17 1.80 -2.26
N GLN A 106 1.30 1.28 -2.76
CA GLN A 106 2.32 0.64 -1.94
C GLN A 106 2.86 1.59 -0.86
N ALA A 107 3.27 2.81 -1.24
CA ALA A 107 3.77 3.80 -0.28
C ALA A 107 2.72 4.19 0.77
N THR A 108 1.47 4.26 0.36
CA THR A 108 0.33 4.52 1.23
C THR A 108 0.16 3.41 2.27
N ARG A 109 0.18 2.15 1.84
CA ARG A 109 0.05 0.99 2.73
C ARG A 109 1.21 0.89 3.70
N GLU A 110 2.45 1.09 3.22
CA GLU A 110 3.65 1.10 4.06
C GLU A 110 3.59 2.17 5.17
N TYR A 111 3.06 3.35 4.85
CA TYR A 111 2.88 4.39 5.87
C TYR A 111 1.79 4.01 6.88
N VAL A 112 0.64 3.53 6.44
CA VAL A 112 -0.43 3.04 7.31
C VAL A 112 0.08 1.91 8.22
N ASP A 113 0.80 0.94 7.67
CA ASP A 113 1.41 -0.13 8.46
C ASP A 113 2.33 0.43 9.56
N SER A 114 3.13 1.44 9.22
CA SER A 114 4.04 2.06 10.19
C SER A 114 3.30 2.76 11.33
N LEU A 115 2.10 3.33 11.09
CA LEU A 115 1.25 3.89 12.15
C LEU A 115 0.78 2.80 13.12
N TYR A 116 0.17 1.75 12.59
CA TYR A 116 -0.37 0.65 13.41
C TYR A 116 0.70 -0.17 14.14
N ASP A 117 1.92 -0.24 13.59
CA ASP A 117 3.01 -1.00 14.20
C ASP A 117 3.79 -0.19 15.23
N SER A 118 3.71 1.15 15.18
CA SER A 118 4.49 2.04 16.06
C SER A 118 3.66 2.74 17.12
N LEU A 119 2.33 2.77 16.98
CA LEU A 119 1.42 3.48 17.87
C LEU A 119 0.40 2.49 18.45
N ASP A 120 0.17 2.58 19.75
CA ASP A 120 -0.84 1.77 20.45
C ASP A 120 -2.13 2.56 20.71
N ASN A 121 -2.09 3.88 20.56
CA ASN A 121 -3.21 4.78 20.83
C ASN A 121 -4.00 5.07 19.54
N ALA A 122 -5.30 4.79 19.56
CA ALA A 122 -6.19 5.01 18.41
C ALA A 122 -6.25 6.47 17.97
N GLN A 123 -6.17 7.43 18.91
CA GLN A 123 -6.19 8.85 18.59
C GLN A 123 -4.90 9.28 17.86
N GLU A 124 -3.75 8.81 18.30
CA GLU A 124 -2.46 9.10 17.64
C GLU A 124 -2.43 8.52 16.22
N ILE A 125 -2.97 7.31 16.02
CA ILE A 125 -3.12 6.70 14.70
C ILE A 125 -4.02 7.58 13.82
N ALA A 126 -5.16 8.04 14.36
CA ALA A 126 -6.09 8.90 13.64
C ALA A 126 -5.45 10.24 13.25
N ASP A 127 -4.72 10.86 14.16
CA ASP A 127 -4.01 12.13 13.91
C ASP A 127 -2.91 11.96 12.85
N GLY A 128 -2.17 10.85 12.91
CA GLY A 128 -1.19 10.48 11.90
C GLY A 128 -1.82 10.27 10.51
N MET A 129 -2.98 9.62 10.46
CA MET A 129 -3.75 9.46 9.22
C MET A 129 -4.23 10.79 8.64
N LEU A 130 -4.75 11.69 9.49
CA LEU A 130 -5.19 13.02 9.07
C LEU A 130 -4.02 13.84 8.51
N ALA A 131 -2.89 13.84 9.20
CA ALA A 131 -1.69 14.54 8.76
C ALA A 131 -1.17 13.99 7.43
N PHE A 132 -1.20 12.67 7.25
CA PHE A 132 -0.82 12.03 5.99
C PHE A 132 -1.78 12.39 4.85
N ALA A 133 -3.09 12.33 5.10
CA ALA A 133 -4.09 12.72 4.12
C ALA A 133 -3.94 14.19 3.69
N ALA A 134 -3.66 15.08 4.63
CA ALA A 134 -3.38 16.48 4.32
C ALA A 134 -2.15 16.63 3.42
N GLY A 135 -1.08 15.89 3.70
CA GLY A 135 0.11 15.86 2.84
C GLY A 135 -0.18 15.35 1.43
N VAL A 136 -0.92 14.25 1.33
CA VAL A 136 -1.32 13.66 0.04
C VAL A 136 -2.22 14.61 -0.76
N VAL A 137 -3.18 15.28 -0.09
CA VAL A 137 -4.01 16.32 -0.72
C VAL A 137 -3.18 17.53 -1.15
N GLY A 138 -2.15 17.90 -0.38
CA GLY A 138 -1.24 18.99 -0.74
C GLY A 138 -0.57 18.82 -2.10
N LEU A 139 -0.41 17.56 -2.58
CA LEU A 139 0.11 17.27 -3.92
C LEU A 139 -0.80 17.80 -5.05
N THR A 140 -2.07 18.08 -4.78
CA THR A 140 -2.99 18.66 -5.77
C THR A 140 -2.62 20.09 -6.15
N GLY A 141 -1.90 20.81 -5.29
CA GLY A 141 -1.42 22.16 -5.57
C GLY A 141 -0.51 22.25 -6.80
N ASP A 142 0.17 21.15 -7.14
CA ASP A 142 1.01 21.04 -8.35
C ASP A 142 0.18 20.99 -9.65
N TYR A 143 -1.14 20.74 -9.55
CA TYR A 143 -2.07 20.54 -10.69
C TYR A 143 -3.08 21.67 -10.86
N GLY A 144 -2.88 22.79 -10.16
CA GLY A 144 -3.68 24.01 -10.31
C GLY A 144 -4.71 24.25 -9.19
N PRO A 145 -5.19 25.49 -9.04
CA PRO A 145 -6.05 25.90 -7.91
C PRO A 145 -7.45 25.27 -7.94
N THR A 146 -7.91 24.81 -9.08
CA THR A 146 -9.21 24.13 -9.24
C THR A 146 -9.18 22.69 -8.73
N CYS A 147 -7.99 22.13 -8.54
CA CYS A 147 -7.77 20.78 -8.07
C CYS A 147 -7.67 20.67 -6.55
N ALA A 148 -7.49 21.78 -5.84
CA ALA A 148 -7.37 21.78 -4.40
C ALA A 148 -8.70 21.35 -3.75
N PHE A 149 -8.67 20.25 -3.02
CA PHE A 149 -9.77 19.86 -2.13
C PHE A 149 -9.25 19.71 -0.70
N ASP A 150 -10.10 20.07 0.27
CA ASP A 150 -9.73 19.99 1.66
C ASP A 150 -9.77 18.54 2.16
N ALA A 151 -8.63 18.06 2.67
CA ALA A 151 -8.47 16.71 3.22
C ALA A 151 -9.49 16.43 4.33
N LYS A 152 -9.70 17.41 5.23
CA LYS A 152 -10.64 17.29 6.35
C LYS A 152 -12.08 17.13 5.86
N THR A 153 -12.47 17.92 4.87
CA THR A 153 -13.79 17.79 4.23
C THR A 153 -13.92 16.47 3.47
N TYR A 154 -12.87 16.02 2.78
CA TYR A 154 -12.88 14.74 2.09
C TYR A 154 -13.01 13.57 3.06
N LEU A 155 -12.19 13.52 4.10
CA LEU A 155 -12.23 12.49 5.12
C LEU A 155 -13.54 12.54 5.93
N GLY A 156 -14.06 13.71 6.21
CA GLY A 156 -15.35 13.87 6.89
C GLY A 156 -16.55 13.45 6.04
N ARG A 157 -16.54 13.73 4.73
CA ARG A 157 -17.61 13.31 3.78
C ARG A 157 -17.54 11.84 3.38
N ALA A 158 -16.35 11.26 3.39
CA ALA A 158 -16.15 9.85 3.03
C ALA A 158 -16.60 8.86 4.12
N SER A 159 -17.44 9.30 5.05
CA SER A 159 -17.90 8.51 6.21
C SER A 159 -16.76 8.14 7.15
N PHE A 160 -15.65 8.88 7.10
CA PHE A 160 -14.62 8.82 8.10
C PHE A 160 -15.09 9.59 9.34
N ARG A 161 -16.04 9.04 10.02
CA ARG A 161 -16.19 9.34 11.43
C ARG A 161 -15.09 8.55 12.12
N PHE A 162 -13.96 9.20 12.39
CA PHE A 162 -12.89 8.61 13.20
C PHE A 162 -13.42 8.05 14.53
N GLU A 163 -14.54 8.59 15.02
CA GLU A 163 -15.27 8.12 16.21
C GLU A 163 -16.11 6.83 15.96
N GLN A 164 -16.36 6.44 14.72
CA GLN A 164 -17.23 5.29 14.38
C GLN A 164 -16.55 4.23 13.49
N VAL A 165 -15.43 4.55 12.86
CA VAL A 165 -14.60 3.53 12.23
C VAL A 165 -13.96 2.76 13.37
N GLN A 166 -14.40 1.55 13.57
CA GLN A 166 -13.63 0.58 14.34
C GLN A 166 -12.30 0.44 13.61
N LEU A 167 -11.30 1.25 13.98
CA LEU A 167 -9.91 1.17 13.51
C LEU A 167 -9.27 -0.21 13.84
N GLY A 168 -10.11 -1.19 14.13
CA GLY A 168 -9.71 -2.55 14.41
C GLY A 168 -9.04 -3.24 13.23
N TYR A 169 -9.23 -2.72 12.01
CA TYR A 169 -8.67 -3.35 10.82
C TYR A 169 -7.93 -2.33 9.95
N ARG A 170 -6.66 -2.57 9.69
CA ARG A 170 -5.82 -1.78 8.74
C ARG A 170 -6.44 -1.69 7.35
N TYR A 171 -7.21 -2.72 6.96
CA TYR A 171 -7.88 -2.77 5.67
C TYR A 171 -8.78 -1.56 5.42
N ASP A 172 -9.52 -1.10 6.44
CA ASP A 172 -10.41 0.05 6.29
C ASP A 172 -9.63 1.34 6.01
N ALA A 173 -8.48 1.50 6.69
CA ALA A 173 -7.56 2.61 6.42
C ALA A 173 -6.99 2.54 5.00
N TYR A 174 -6.56 1.36 4.54
CA TYR A 174 -6.09 1.19 3.16
C TYR A 174 -7.17 1.58 2.16
N ALA A 175 -8.40 1.09 2.33
CA ALA A 175 -9.50 1.36 1.40
C ALA A 175 -9.81 2.86 1.26
N VAL A 176 -9.63 3.62 2.34
CA VAL A 176 -9.84 5.08 2.29
C VAL A 176 -8.71 5.78 1.57
N PHE A 177 -7.47 5.47 1.90
CA PHE A 177 -6.34 6.09 1.24
C PHE A 177 -6.24 5.69 -0.23
N GLU A 178 -6.62 4.46 -0.59
CA GLU A 178 -6.70 4.04 -1.99
C GLU A 178 -7.71 4.87 -2.78
N ARG A 179 -8.87 5.18 -2.18
CA ARG A 179 -9.84 6.11 -2.78
C ARG A 179 -9.28 7.53 -2.91
N LEU A 180 -8.54 8.01 -1.90
CA LEU A 180 -7.89 9.31 -1.95
C LEU A 180 -6.85 9.37 -3.09
N VAL A 181 -5.96 8.40 -3.16
CA VAL A 181 -4.97 8.29 -4.25
C VAL A 181 -5.67 8.16 -5.61
N GLY A 182 -6.74 7.36 -5.69
CA GLY A 182 -7.56 7.25 -6.89
C GLY A 182 -8.07 8.60 -7.38
N ARG A 183 -8.56 9.46 -6.46
CA ARG A 183 -8.98 10.83 -6.80
C ARG A 183 -7.85 11.70 -7.33
N LEU A 184 -6.64 11.55 -6.81
CA LEU A 184 -5.48 12.28 -7.37
C LEU A 184 -5.22 11.88 -8.82
N PHE A 185 -5.33 10.60 -9.15
CA PHE A 185 -5.20 10.13 -10.52
C PHE A 185 -6.31 10.67 -11.43
N ASP A 186 -7.57 10.77 -10.93
CA ASP A 186 -8.66 11.41 -11.69
C ASP A 186 -8.36 12.88 -12.00
N LEU A 187 -7.74 13.61 -11.07
CA LEU A 187 -7.34 14.99 -11.28
C LEU A 187 -6.23 15.10 -12.32
N VAL A 188 -5.20 14.27 -12.21
CA VAL A 188 -4.09 14.23 -13.19
C VAL A 188 -4.61 13.90 -14.59
N GLU A 189 -5.59 13.00 -14.69
CA GLU A 189 -6.24 12.68 -15.98
C GLU A 189 -6.96 13.87 -16.59
N LYS A 190 -7.63 14.69 -15.78
CA LYS A 190 -8.35 15.89 -16.25
C LYS A 190 -7.44 17.00 -16.75
N GLU A 191 -6.30 17.20 -16.09
CA GLU A 191 -5.30 18.21 -16.46
C GLU A 191 -4.47 17.84 -17.70
N GLY A 192 -4.63 16.61 -18.17
CA GLY A 192 -3.96 16.09 -19.36
C GLY A 192 -2.71 15.29 -19.05
N LEU A 193 -2.63 14.13 -19.68
CA LEU A 193 -1.57 13.13 -19.47
C LEU A 193 -0.43 13.31 -20.48
N SER A 194 0.19 14.50 -20.50
CA SER A 194 1.36 14.73 -21.34
C SER A 194 2.50 13.78 -20.95
N GLY A 195 2.99 12.99 -21.92
CA GLY A 195 4.11 12.05 -21.69
C GLY A 195 3.73 10.68 -21.10
N VAL A 196 2.47 10.43 -20.76
CA VAL A 196 2.01 9.11 -20.28
C VAL A 196 1.68 8.21 -21.47
N SER A 197 2.34 7.05 -21.54
CA SER A 197 2.09 6.10 -22.64
C SER A 197 0.68 5.51 -22.58
N PRO A 198 0.08 5.13 -23.75
CA PRO A 198 -1.22 4.47 -23.75
C PRO A 198 -1.27 3.24 -22.84
N MET A 199 -0.20 2.45 -22.81
CA MET A 199 -0.13 1.28 -21.94
C MET A 199 -0.16 1.62 -20.45
N GLN A 200 0.54 2.67 -20.02
CA GLN A 200 0.49 3.13 -18.63
C GLN A 200 -0.92 3.55 -18.21
N ARG A 201 -1.67 4.23 -19.09
CA ARG A 201 -3.08 4.59 -18.85
C ARG A 201 -3.95 3.36 -18.66
N ILE A 202 -3.80 2.37 -19.56
CA ILE A 202 -4.54 1.11 -19.51
C ILE A 202 -4.22 0.37 -18.20
N VAL A 203 -2.94 0.14 -17.90
CA VAL A 203 -2.49 -0.56 -16.69
C VAL A 203 -3.01 0.14 -15.44
N THR A 204 -2.89 1.45 -15.35
CA THR A 204 -3.44 2.22 -14.21
C THR A 204 -4.95 2.07 -14.09
N LYS A 205 -5.67 2.09 -15.21
CA LYS A 205 -7.13 1.86 -15.22
C LYS A 205 -7.48 0.47 -14.70
N LEU A 206 -6.79 -0.56 -15.14
CA LEU A 206 -6.98 -1.94 -14.70
C LEU A 206 -6.66 -2.12 -13.21
N ASP A 207 -5.55 -1.54 -12.74
CA ASP A 207 -5.15 -1.59 -11.33
C ASP A 207 -6.18 -0.94 -10.40
N ARG A 208 -6.87 0.10 -10.87
CA ARG A 208 -7.95 0.79 -10.14
C ARG A 208 -9.30 0.07 -10.24
N SER A 209 -9.44 -0.88 -11.15
CA SER A 209 -10.70 -1.57 -11.46
C SER A 209 -10.78 -2.99 -10.88
N VAL A 210 -10.04 -3.28 -9.82
CA VAL A 210 -9.98 -4.64 -9.21
C VAL A 210 -11.36 -5.12 -8.73
N HIS A 211 -12.21 -4.19 -8.30
CA HIS A 211 -13.57 -4.46 -7.81
C HIS A 211 -14.63 -4.55 -8.92
N VAL A 212 -14.23 -4.37 -10.17
CA VAL A 212 -15.13 -4.40 -11.33
C VAL A 212 -14.69 -5.55 -12.24
N ASP A 213 -15.65 -6.23 -12.83
CA ASP A 213 -15.36 -7.25 -13.84
C ASP A 213 -15.06 -6.58 -15.18
N PHE A 214 -13.80 -6.14 -15.34
CA PHE A 214 -13.35 -5.44 -16.54
C PHE A 214 -12.94 -6.47 -17.59
N THR A 215 -13.66 -6.48 -18.70
CA THR A 215 -13.45 -7.44 -19.78
C THR A 215 -12.35 -7.03 -20.75
N LEU A 216 -11.81 -8.01 -21.49
CA LEU A 216 -10.85 -7.74 -22.57
C LEU A 216 -11.41 -6.77 -23.61
N VAL A 217 -12.70 -6.88 -23.91
CA VAL A 217 -13.38 -6.03 -24.91
C VAL A 217 -13.43 -4.58 -24.43
N GLU A 218 -13.87 -4.35 -23.18
CA GLU A 218 -13.90 -3.01 -22.58
C GLU A 218 -12.49 -2.40 -22.45
N ALA A 219 -11.47 -3.21 -22.15
CA ALA A 219 -10.09 -2.75 -22.12
C ALA A 219 -9.58 -2.33 -23.52
N ALA A 220 -9.95 -3.09 -24.55
CA ALA A 220 -9.61 -2.80 -25.93
C ALA A 220 -10.33 -1.52 -26.43
N GLU A 221 -11.60 -1.36 -26.10
CA GLU A 221 -12.39 -0.15 -26.39
C GLU A 221 -11.79 1.09 -25.72
N TYR A 222 -11.46 0.99 -24.42
CA TYR A 222 -10.78 2.06 -23.67
C TYR A 222 -9.45 2.45 -24.32
N ALA A 223 -8.73 1.47 -24.89
CA ALA A 223 -7.48 1.68 -25.62
C ALA A 223 -7.67 2.13 -27.09
N SER A 224 -8.91 2.23 -27.58
CA SER A 224 -9.23 2.47 -29.00
C SER A 224 -8.57 1.44 -29.93
N MET A 225 -8.57 0.17 -29.52
CA MET A 225 -7.94 -0.95 -30.23
C MET A 225 -8.95 -2.08 -30.49
N SER A 226 -8.70 -2.90 -31.53
CA SER A 226 -9.44 -4.15 -31.64
C SER A 226 -9.04 -5.14 -30.52
N PRO A 227 -9.94 -6.01 -30.03
CA PRO A 227 -9.62 -6.98 -28.97
C PRO A 227 -8.43 -7.88 -29.30
N SER A 228 -8.29 -8.32 -30.55
CA SER A 228 -7.20 -9.15 -31.01
C SER A 228 -5.85 -8.42 -31.00
N TYR A 229 -5.82 -7.16 -31.45
CA TYR A 229 -4.61 -6.34 -31.41
C TYR A 229 -4.25 -5.99 -29.95
N PHE A 230 -5.22 -5.59 -29.15
CA PHE A 230 -5.02 -5.27 -27.73
C PHE A 230 -4.42 -6.44 -26.96
N SER A 231 -4.95 -7.66 -27.13
CA SER A 231 -4.44 -8.86 -26.45
C SER A 231 -2.96 -9.09 -26.73
N LYS A 232 -2.52 -8.95 -28.00
CA LYS A 232 -1.10 -9.10 -28.38
C LYS A 232 -0.24 -7.96 -27.84
N TYR A 233 -0.73 -6.73 -27.98
CA TYR A 233 -0.06 -5.52 -27.50
C TYR A 233 0.14 -5.59 -25.97
N PHE A 234 -0.93 -5.88 -25.23
CA PHE A 234 -0.90 -6.00 -23.76
C PHE A 234 0.12 -7.04 -23.30
N LYS A 235 0.10 -8.24 -23.90
CA LYS A 235 1.04 -9.31 -23.56
C LYS A 235 2.50 -8.93 -23.87
N ARG A 236 2.74 -8.24 -24.95
CA ARG A 236 4.08 -7.75 -25.32
C ARG A 236 4.61 -6.74 -24.30
N GLU A 237 3.79 -5.78 -23.89
CA GLU A 237 4.20 -4.69 -23.01
C GLU A 237 4.27 -5.10 -21.52
N THR A 238 3.38 -6.00 -21.06
CA THR A 238 3.29 -6.41 -19.65
C THR A 238 3.96 -7.77 -19.36
N GLY A 239 4.29 -8.53 -20.40
CA GLY A 239 4.83 -9.88 -20.27
C GLY A 239 3.77 -10.97 -20.03
N MET A 240 2.52 -10.62 -19.73
CA MET A 240 1.46 -11.55 -19.39
C MET A 240 0.14 -11.28 -20.12
N SER A 241 -0.74 -12.30 -20.18
CA SER A 241 -2.06 -12.11 -20.79
C SER A 241 -2.94 -11.20 -19.91
N PHE A 242 -3.88 -10.49 -20.54
CA PHE A 242 -4.85 -9.64 -19.85
C PHE A 242 -5.59 -10.40 -18.72
N VAL A 243 -6.05 -11.62 -19.01
CA VAL A 243 -6.79 -12.44 -18.01
C VAL A 243 -5.90 -12.79 -16.82
N ASN A 244 -4.66 -13.16 -17.05
CA ASN A 244 -3.72 -13.45 -15.96
C ASN A 244 -3.43 -12.20 -15.13
N TYR A 245 -3.24 -11.06 -15.77
CA TYR A 245 -3.01 -9.79 -15.10
C TYR A 245 -4.17 -9.41 -14.18
N MET A 246 -5.40 -9.47 -14.67
CA MET A 246 -6.59 -9.20 -13.86
C MET A 246 -6.77 -10.23 -12.72
N THR A 247 -6.47 -11.49 -12.99
CA THR A 247 -6.51 -12.54 -11.96
C THR A 247 -5.48 -12.28 -10.87
N GLU A 248 -4.24 -11.96 -11.22
CA GLU A 248 -3.20 -11.60 -10.24
C GLU A 248 -3.60 -10.38 -9.40
N ASN A 249 -4.10 -9.32 -10.03
CA ASN A 249 -4.55 -8.14 -9.30
C ASN A 249 -5.65 -8.47 -8.29
N LYS A 250 -6.67 -9.23 -8.71
CA LYS A 250 -7.74 -9.69 -7.82
C LYS A 250 -7.20 -10.56 -6.68
N LEU A 251 -6.25 -11.44 -6.94
CA LEU A 251 -5.66 -12.30 -5.92
C LEU A 251 -4.78 -11.54 -4.92
N GLU A 252 -4.03 -10.54 -5.36
CA GLU A 252 -3.27 -9.66 -4.45
C GLU A 252 -4.22 -8.91 -3.49
N TYR A 253 -5.34 -8.41 -4.02
CA TYR A 253 -6.37 -7.79 -3.19
C TYR A 253 -7.03 -8.79 -2.25
N ALA A 254 -7.31 -10.01 -2.73
CA ALA A 254 -7.85 -11.09 -1.90
C ALA A 254 -6.93 -11.44 -0.74
N LYS A 255 -5.63 -11.55 -0.98
CA LYS A 255 -4.62 -11.79 0.06
C LYS A 255 -4.67 -10.69 1.13
N LEU A 256 -4.73 -9.42 0.70
CA LEU A 256 -4.84 -8.29 1.61
C LEU A 256 -6.10 -8.36 2.48
N MET A 257 -7.27 -8.62 1.87
CA MET A 257 -8.52 -8.76 2.61
C MET A 257 -8.50 -9.95 3.57
N LEU A 258 -7.89 -11.06 3.17
CA LEU A 258 -7.76 -12.25 4.01
C LEU A 258 -6.90 -11.99 5.24
N THR A 259 -5.84 -11.20 5.13
CA THR A 259 -4.90 -10.93 6.22
C THR A 259 -5.30 -9.77 7.12
N GLU A 260 -5.90 -8.71 6.55
CA GLU A 260 -6.11 -7.44 7.24
C GLU A 260 -7.57 -7.14 7.56
N SER A 261 -8.50 -8.02 7.18
CA SER A 261 -9.91 -7.83 7.49
C SER A 261 -10.54 -9.07 8.10
N GLY A 262 -11.61 -8.86 8.89
CA GLY A 262 -12.43 -9.96 9.42
C GLY A 262 -13.55 -10.41 8.48
N VAL A 263 -13.62 -9.90 7.23
CA VAL A 263 -14.73 -10.19 6.33
C VAL A 263 -14.74 -11.65 5.86
N SER A 264 -15.92 -12.21 5.64
CA SER A 264 -16.06 -13.59 5.20
C SER A 264 -15.53 -13.80 3.78
N ILE A 265 -15.12 -15.03 3.46
CA ILE A 265 -14.66 -15.41 2.11
C ILE A 265 -15.72 -15.13 1.06
N ALA A 266 -17.01 -15.27 1.42
CA ALA A 266 -18.11 -14.95 0.53
C ALA A 266 -18.19 -13.45 0.20
N VAL A 267 -17.91 -12.59 1.16
CA VAL A 267 -17.82 -11.14 0.96
C VAL A 267 -16.63 -10.81 0.08
N ILE A 268 -15.44 -11.38 0.34
CA ILE A 268 -14.26 -11.18 -0.50
C ILE A 268 -14.52 -11.57 -1.96
N ALA A 269 -15.13 -12.73 -2.18
CA ALA A 269 -15.49 -13.18 -3.52
C ALA A 269 -16.39 -12.19 -4.25
N ARG A 270 -17.42 -11.67 -3.56
CA ARG A 270 -18.34 -10.66 -4.10
C ARG A 270 -17.65 -9.34 -4.41
N GLU A 271 -16.84 -8.83 -3.48
CA GLU A 271 -16.08 -7.56 -3.65
C GLU A 271 -15.13 -7.61 -4.84
N LEU A 272 -14.59 -8.79 -5.16
CA LEU A 272 -13.71 -9.01 -6.30
C LEU A 272 -14.44 -9.50 -7.55
N SER A 273 -15.78 -9.39 -7.58
CA SER A 273 -16.63 -9.77 -8.71
C SER A 273 -16.46 -11.22 -9.17
N TYR A 274 -16.27 -12.15 -8.21
CA TYR A 274 -16.31 -13.58 -8.51
C TYR A 274 -17.73 -14.15 -8.38
N ASN A 275 -18.09 -15.06 -9.27
CA ASN A 275 -19.37 -15.79 -9.23
C ASN A 275 -19.43 -16.80 -8.06
N GLY A 276 -19.36 -16.27 -6.82
CA GLY A 276 -19.51 -17.03 -5.60
C GLY A 276 -18.20 -17.53 -4.98
N ALA A 277 -18.28 -17.81 -3.67
CA ALA A 277 -17.15 -18.18 -2.83
C ALA A 277 -16.46 -19.49 -3.27
N ASN A 278 -17.22 -20.45 -3.78
CA ASN A 278 -16.68 -21.74 -4.23
C ASN A 278 -15.80 -21.58 -5.48
N TYR A 279 -16.22 -20.75 -6.44
CA TYR A 279 -15.43 -20.47 -7.62
C TYR A 279 -14.16 -19.67 -7.26
N PHE A 280 -14.31 -18.63 -6.45
CA PHE A 280 -13.19 -17.87 -5.92
C PHE A 280 -12.15 -18.78 -5.23
N SER A 281 -12.61 -19.66 -4.32
CA SER A 281 -11.73 -20.57 -3.59
C SER A 281 -10.95 -21.52 -4.49
N LYS A 282 -11.56 -21.99 -5.58
CA LYS A 282 -10.88 -22.81 -6.60
C LYS A 282 -9.81 -22.01 -7.34
N VAL A 283 -10.13 -20.77 -7.78
CA VAL A 283 -9.20 -19.89 -8.48
C VAL A 283 -8.04 -19.53 -7.55
N PHE A 284 -8.32 -19.15 -6.30
CA PHE A 284 -7.33 -18.81 -5.30
C PHE A 284 -6.37 -19.98 -5.05
N LYS A 285 -6.92 -21.19 -4.74
CA LYS A 285 -6.09 -22.38 -4.51
C LYS A 285 -5.24 -22.75 -5.71
N LYS A 286 -5.79 -22.63 -6.93
CA LYS A 286 -5.05 -22.93 -8.17
C LYS A 286 -3.82 -22.03 -8.33
N ASN A 287 -3.91 -20.75 -7.96
CA ASN A 287 -2.85 -19.77 -8.21
C ASN A 287 -1.92 -19.57 -7.00
N VAL A 288 -2.44 -19.73 -5.77
CA VAL A 288 -1.69 -19.50 -4.52
C VAL A 288 -1.18 -20.79 -3.88
N GLY A 289 -1.77 -21.94 -4.26
CA GLY A 289 -1.39 -23.28 -3.76
C GLY A 289 -2.22 -23.76 -2.57
N ILE A 290 -2.76 -22.86 -1.76
CA ILE A 290 -3.60 -23.16 -0.58
C ILE A 290 -4.97 -22.47 -0.68
N THR A 291 -5.93 -22.91 0.11
CA THR A 291 -7.27 -22.31 0.13
C THR A 291 -7.25 -20.92 0.79
N PRO A 292 -8.26 -20.06 0.53
CA PRO A 292 -8.38 -18.77 1.22
C PRO A 292 -8.45 -18.90 2.74
N SER A 293 -9.08 -19.95 3.28
CA SER A 293 -9.19 -20.20 4.71
C SER A 293 -7.81 -20.53 5.30
N GLU A 294 -7.08 -21.47 4.70
CA GLU A 294 -5.72 -21.82 5.09
C GLU A 294 -4.78 -20.62 5.00
N TYR A 295 -4.93 -19.80 3.95
CA TYR A 295 -4.12 -18.58 3.78
C TYR A 295 -4.39 -17.58 4.92
N ARG A 296 -5.64 -17.36 5.29
CA ARG A 296 -6.03 -16.49 6.42
C ARG A 296 -5.47 -17.00 7.74
N GLU A 297 -5.56 -18.31 7.99
CA GLU A 297 -5.06 -18.93 9.22
C GLU A 297 -3.53 -18.76 9.35
N GLN A 298 -2.80 -18.94 8.25
CA GLN A 298 -1.34 -18.85 8.24
C GLN A 298 -0.81 -17.41 8.29
N ASN A 299 -1.53 -16.44 7.68
CA ASN A 299 -1.01 -15.09 7.43
C ASN A 299 -1.87 -13.97 8.07
N GLY A 300 -3.03 -14.31 8.65
CA GLY A 300 -3.93 -13.30 9.22
C GLY A 300 -3.33 -12.60 10.43
N SER A 301 -3.20 -11.27 10.37
CA SER A 301 -2.86 -10.46 11.54
C SER A 301 -4.15 -10.15 12.31
N HIS A 302 -4.51 -10.98 13.29
CA HIS A 302 -5.70 -10.79 14.13
C HIS A 302 -5.54 -9.68 15.18
N ARG A 303 -4.76 -8.64 14.94
CA ARG A 303 -4.71 -7.49 15.84
C ARG A 303 -5.95 -6.62 15.62
N ARG A 304 -7.02 -6.90 16.36
CA ARG A 304 -7.96 -5.85 16.76
C ARG A 304 -7.24 -4.95 17.75
N LEU A 305 -7.17 -3.66 17.47
CA LEU A 305 -6.92 -2.69 18.53
C LEU A 305 -8.09 -2.85 19.52
N SER A 306 -7.79 -3.23 20.77
CA SER A 306 -8.76 -3.14 21.86
C SER A 306 -9.04 -1.66 22.07
N LEU A 307 -10.26 -1.25 21.78
CA LEU A 307 -10.80 0.07 22.11
C LEU A 307 -11.36 -0.04 23.54
N ASP A 308 -10.46 -0.09 24.54
CA ASP A 308 -10.84 0.10 25.94
C ASP A 308 -10.65 1.56 26.34
#